data_a7e9839391b1d9c9de4ea9e8b225a3a1
#
_entry.id   a7e9839391b1d9c9de4ea9e8b225a3a1
#
_cell.length_a   1.000
_cell.length_b   1.000
_cell.length_c   1.000
_cell.angle_alpha   90.00
_cell.angle_beta   90.00
_cell.angle_gamma   90.00
#
_symmetry.space_group_name_H-M   'P 1'
#
loop_
_entity.id
_entity.type
_entity.pdbx_description
1 polymer ?
#
loop_
_entity_poly.entity_id
_entity_poly.type
_entity_poly.pdbx_seq_one_letter_code
_entity_poly.pdbx_strand_id
1 'polypeptide(L)'
;MGTKERQDRERQAITASILSAARDLFIAEGYQSVSIRKIAERIEYSPAAIYSYFASKDDIFLALAGEGFHLLDEKVNAATTSADPLEHVRQCWWAFYEFSQEQPAYFELMFVDRSVPRITEEWEGFEFLQQMLNNAIAAIQRAIDAGAFPKSLNPNAAMHMLWAALIGPGVIGVRHRLASGEDYDALARDVLAATIAGLQAGVITTFVSCKFSEAAIAGAPVPAGVRRHES
;
A
#
# COMPACT_ATOMS: atom_id res chain seq x y z
N MET A 1 29.15 23.21 -11.87
CA MET A 1 28.34 22.50 -10.87
C MET A 1 28.36 23.32 -9.59
N GLY A 2 27.20 23.87 -9.18
CA GLY A 2 27.12 24.79 -8.04
C GLY A 2 27.23 24.07 -6.71
N THR A 3 27.70 24.77 -5.69
CA THR A 3 27.82 24.26 -4.30
C THR A 3 26.50 23.75 -3.75
N LYS A 4 25.37 24.34 -4.15
CA LYS A 4 24.00 23.94 -3.77
C LYS A 4 23.65 22.57 -4.33
N GLU A 5 23.89 22.31 -5.61
CA GLU A 5 23.61 21.00 -6.25
C GLU A 5 24.43 19.86 -5.64
N ARG A 6 25.63 20.15 -5.16
CA ARG A 6 26.45 19.18 -4.44
C ARG A 6 25.87 18.87 -3.07
N GLN A 7 25.46 19.90 -2.32
CA GLN A 7 24.82 19.74 -1.00
C GLN A 7 23.51 18.98 -1.09
N ASP A 8 22.68 19.27 -2.11
CA ASP A 8 21.40 18.58 -2.32
C ASP A 8 21.61 17.08 -2.61
N ARG A 9 22.60 16.75 -3.45
CA ARG A 9 22.92 15.33 -3.73
C ARG A 9 23.48 14.60 -2.51
N GLU A 10 24.34 15.26 -1.73
CA GLU A 10 24.87 14.69 -0.48
C GLU A 10 23.75 14.44 0.52
N ARG A 11 22.80 15.40 0.67
CA ARG A 11 21.63 15.26 1.51
C ARG A 11 20.75 14.09 1.05
N GLN A 12 20.46 13.95 -0.23
CA GLN A 12 19.70 12.85 -0.80
C GLN A 12 20.38 11.50 -0.56
N ALA A 13 21.69 11.40 -0.76
CA ALA A 13 22.45 10.17 -0.51
C ALA A 13 22.37 9.72 0.96
N ILE A 14 22.50 10.68 1.90
CA ILE A 14 22.39 10.37 3.33
C ILE A 14 20.94 9.97 3.68
N THR A 15 19.94 10.68 3.17
CA THR A 15 18.52 10.31 3.35
C THR A 15 18.26 8.89 2.87
N ALA A 16 18.72 8.50 1.68
CA ALA A 16 18.59 7.17 1.14
C ALA A 16 19.28 6.10 2.02
N SER A 17 20.46 6.43 2.57
CA SER A 17 21.17 5.54 3.50
C SER A 17 20.40 5.33 4.81
N ILE A 18 19.79 6.38 5.36
CA ILE A 18 18.95 6.30 6.56
C ILE A 18 17.74 5.42 6.30
N LEU A 19 17.02 5.65 5.18
CA LEU A 19 15.83 4.89 4.81
C LEU A 19 16.15 3.42 4.56
N SER A 20 17.23 3.11 3.84
CA SER A 20 17.67 1.74 3.60
C SER A 20 17.99 1.00 4.91
N ALA A 21 18.78 1.61 5.80
CA ALA A 21 19.12 1.03 7.09
C ALA A 21 17.89 0.83 7.99
N ALA A 22 16.97 1.81 7.99
CA ALA A 22 15.74 1.72 8.77
C ALA A 22 14.83 0.60 8.26
N ARG A 23 14.64 0.49 6.94
CA ARG A 23 13.85 -0.58 6.32
C ARG A 23 14.38 -1.95 6.72
N ASP A 24 15.69 -2.18 6.56
CA ASP A 24 16.31 -3.45 6.87
C ASP A 24 16.18 -3.81 8.36
N LEU A 25 16.33 -2.83 9.25
CA LEU A 25 16.16 -3.01 10.69
C LEU A 25 14.70 -3.27 11.07
N PHE A 26 13.74 -2.54 10.49
CA PHE A 26 12.30 -2.73 10.77
C PHE A 26 11.85 -4.14 10.40
N ILE A 27 12.34 -4.68 9.28
CA ILE A 27 12.02 -6.04 8.85
C ILE A 27 12.67 -7.09 9.75
N ALA A 28 13.95 -6.91 10.07
CA ALA A 28 14.70 -7.89 10.84
C ALA A 28 14.24 -7.97 12.31
N GLU A 29 13.92 -6.84 12.93
CA GLU A 29 13.68 -6.73 14.37
C GLU A 29 12.26 -6.27 14.73
N GLY A 30 11.46 -5.87 13.75
CA GLY A 30 10.14 -5.23 13.95
C GLY A 30 10.27 -3.74 14.30
N TYR A 31 9.28 -2.95 13.86
CA TYR A 31 9.26 -1.50 14.03
C TYR A 31 9.49 -1.05 15.49
N GLN A 32 8.84 -1.70 16.46
CA GLN A 32 8.91 -1.30 17.88
C GLN A 32 10.32 -1.46 18.48
N SER A 33 11.06 -2.47 18.05
CA SER A 33 12.40 -2.80 18.60
C SER A 33 13.52 -1.91 18.07
N VAL A 34 13.26 -1.15 17.01
CA VAL A 34 14.24 -0.27 16.37
C VAL A 34 14.15 1.15 16.95
N SER A 35 15.32 1.75 17.20
CA SER A 35 15.46 3.13 17.65
C SER A 35 16.28 3.94 16.64
N ILE A 36 16.14 5.27 16.68
CA ILE A 36 16.98 6.21 15.91
C ILE A 36 18.47 5.93 16.15
N ARG A 37 18.84 5.57 17.39
CA ARG A 37 20.22 5.21 17.72
C ARG A 37 20.71 3.99 16.96
N LYS A 38 19.91 2.91 16.86
CA LYS A 38 20.28 1.72 16.07
C LYS A 38 20.44 2.05 14.58
N ILE A 39 19.55 2.88 14.04
CA ILE A 39 19.65 3.32 12.64
C ILE A 39 20.95 4.10 12.43
N ALA A 40 21.27 5.04 13.32
CA ALA A 40 22.48 5.84 13.25
C ALA A 40 23.75 4.96 13.34
N GLU A 41 23.79 4.01 14.29
CA GLU A 41 24.89 3.05 14.46
C GLU A 41 25.10 2.22 13.17
N ARG A 42 24.01 1.82 12.50
CA ARG A 42 24.05 1.01 11.27
C ARG A 42 24.74 1.70 10.11
N ILE A 43 24.63 3.03 10.01
CA ILE A 43 25.20 3.84 8.94
C ILE A 43 26.41 4.68 9.41
N GLU A 44 26.94 4.38 10.60
CA GLU A 44 28.12 5.05 11.20
C GLU A 44 27.94 6.58 11.39
N TYR A 45 26.70 7.00 11.72
CA TYR A 45 26.36 8.40 12.02
C TYR A 45 26.01 8.58 13.50
N SER A 46 26.00 9.82 13.96
CA SER A 46 25.46 10.13 15.29
C SER A 46 23.92 10.19 15.24
N PRO A 47 23.22 9.86 16.34
CA PRO A 47 21.77 10.05 16.42
C PRO A 47 21.36 11.51 16.16
N ALA A 48 22.17 12.48 16.60
CA ALA A 48 21.93 13.91 16.35
C ALA A 48 21.96 14.25 14.84
N ALA A 49 22.81 13.56 14.07
CA ALA A 49 22.84 13.74 12.63
C ALA A 49 21.54 13.22 11.96
N ILE A 50 20.98 12.09 12.43
CA ILE A 50 19.71 11.58 11.89
C ILE A 50 18.58 12.59 12.13
N TYR A 51 18.50 13.20 13.32
CA TYR A 51 17.48 14.21 13.62
C TYR A 51 17.52 15.46 12.73
N SER A 52 18.63 15.72 11.99
CA SER A 52 18.67 16.78 10.99
C SER A 52 17.97 16.43 9.67
N TYR A 53 17.61 15.15 9.48
CA TYR A 53 16.90 14.63 8.30
C TYR A 53 15.46 14.23 8.63
N PHE A 54 15.22 13.59 9.76
CA PHE A 54 13.92 13.10 10.21
C PHE A 54 13.70 13.47 11.68
N ALA A 55 12.58 14.09 11.99
CA ALA A 55 12.28 14.54 13.35
C ALA A 55 11.96 13.36 14.29
N SER A 56 11.49 12.25 13.76
CA SER A 56 11.10 11.06 14.53
C SER A 56 11.34 9.76 13.76
N LYS A 57 11.23 8.63 14.45
CA LYS A 57 11.20 7.30 13.81
C LYS A 57 9.94 7.12 12.94
N ASP A 58 8.84 7.72 13.35
CA ASP A 58 7.58 7.69 12.61
C ASP A 58 7.71 8.40 11.26
N ASP A 59 8.47 9.53 11.18
CA ASP A 59 8.73 10.22 9.92
C ASP A 59 9.59 9.37 8.97
N ILE A 60 10.53 8.59 9.51
CA ILE A 60 11.30 7.63 8.71
C ILE A 60 10.38 6.55 8.14
N PHE A 61 9.47 6.01 8.97
CA PHE A 61 8.50 5.02 8.52
C PHE A 61 7.58 5.60 7.44
N LEU A 62 7.03 6.81 7.65
CA LEU A 62 6.14 7.46 6.69
C LEU A 62 6.84 7.74 5.37
N ALA A 63 8.12 8.10 5.38
CA ALA A 63 8.92 8.24 4.17
C ALA A 63 9.08 6.89 3.43
N LEU A 64 9.37 5.80 4.16
CA LEU A 64 9.43 4.45 3.59
C LEU A 64 8.08 3.99 3.03
N ALA A 65 6.98 4.29 3.71
CA ALA A 65 5.64 4.01 3.20
C ALA A 65 5.37 4.76 1.89
N GLY A 66 5.78 6.04 1.81
CA GLY A 66 5.71 6.84 0.59
C GLY A 66 6.48 6.22 -0.56
N GLU A 67 7.74 5.83 -0.34
CA GLU A 67 8.52 5.10 -1.36
C GLU A 67 7.80 3.81 -1.81
N GLY A 68 7.28 3.04 -0.87
CA GLY A 68 6.54 1.80 -1.18
C GLY A 68 5.29 2.05 -2.02
N PHE A 69 4.51 3.10 -1.72
CA PHE A 69 3.34 3.46 -2.51
C PHE A 69 3.72 3.95 -3.91
N HIS A 70 4.82 4.70 -4.07
CA HIS A 70 5.31 5.10 -5.39
C HIS A 70 5.75 3.89 -6.21
N LEU A 71 6.51 2.95 -5.64
CA LEU A 71 6.90 1.72 -6.32
C LEU A 71 5.70 0.87 -6.74
N LEU A 72 4.66 0.79 -5.89
CA LEU A 72 3.43 0.08 -6.22
C LEU A 72 2.69 0.77 -7.38
N ASP A 73 2.55 2.10 -7.34
CA ASP A 73 1.88 2.86 -8.40
C ASP A 73 2.61 2.73 -9.74
N GLU A 74 3.94 2.86 -9.74
CA GLU A 74 4.76 2.65 -10.94
C GLU A 74 4.56 1.25 -11.53
N LYS A 75 4.55 0.21 -10.69
CA LYS A 75 4.34 -1.17 -11.13
C LYS A 75 2.94 -1.36 -11.70
N VAL A 76 1.90 -0.86 -11.06
CA VAL A 76 0.52 -0.94 -11.55
C VAL A 76 0.39 -0.22 -12.89
N ASN A 77 0.92 1.00 -13.00
CA ASN A 77 0.86 1.79 -14.23
C ASN A 77 1.61 1.12 -15.40
N ALA A 78 2.76 0.48 -15.12
CA ALA A 78 3.51 -0.26 -16.13
C ALA A 78 2.80 -1.54 -16.60
N ALA A 79 2.07 -2.21 -15.73
CA ALA A 79 1.39 -3.47 -16.01
C ALA A 79 0.02 -3.27 -16.70
N THR A 80 -0.67 -2.15 -16.47
CA THR A 80 -2.03 -1.91 -16.94
C THR A 80 -2.05 -1.35 -18.36
N THR A 81 -1.83 -2.22 -19.34
CA THR A 81 -1.73 -1.86 -20.76
C THR A 81 -2.98 -2.18 -21.58
N SER A 82 -3.91 -2.98 -21.05
CA SER A 82 -5.09 -3.43 -21.78
C SER A 82 -6.12 -2.32 -21.95
N ALA A 83 -6.70 -2.22 -23.14
CA ALA A 83 -7.86 -1.40 -23.45
C ALA A 83 -9.18 -2.05 -22.98
N ASP A 84 -9.22 -3.36 -22.75
CA ASP A 84 -10.37 -4.06 -22.17
C ASP A 84 -10.48 -3.73 -20.68
N PRO A 85 -11.62 -3.15 -20.22
CA PRO A 85 -11.75 -2.67 -18.84
C PRO A 85 -11.65 -3.79 -17.79
N LEU A 86 -12.12 -5.02 -18.10
CA LEU A 86 -12.02 -6.14 -17.17
C LEU A 86 -10.58 -6.63 -17.07
N GLU A 87 -9.90 -6.75 -18.19
CA GLU A 87 -8.50 -7.15 -18.22
C GLU A 87 -7.61 -6.10 -17.55
N HIS A 88 -7.93 -4.81 -17.73
CA HIS A 88 -7.25 -3.73 -17.00
C HIS A 88 -7.38 -3.90 -15.47
N VAL A 89 -8.58 -4.21 -14.97
CA VAL A 89 -8.78 -4.52 -13.54
C VAL A 89 -7.94 -5.73 -13.15
N ARG A 90 -7.92 -6.81 -13.94
CA ARG A 90 -7.12 -8.00 -13.68
C ARG A 90 -5.62 -7.69 -13.58
N GLN A 91 -5.10 -6.92 -14.55
CA GLN A 91 -3.69 -6.50 -14.58
C GLN A 91 -3.31 -5.63 -13.37
N CYS A 92 -4.18 -4.69 -13.00
CA CYS A 92 -3.96 -3.82 -11.83
C CYS A 92 -3.77 -4.66 -10.55
N TRP A 93 -4.67 -5.60 -10.29
CA TRP A 93 -4.62 -6.41 -9.07
C TRP A 93 -3.55 -7.50 -9.13
N TRP A 94 -3.24 -8.02 -10.31
CA TRP A 94 -2.10 -8.91 -10.46
C TRP A 94 -0.78 -8.19 -10.15
N ALA A 95 -0.59 -6.97 -10.63
CA ALA A 95 0.57 -6.14 -10.32
C ALA A 95 0.71 -5.85 -8.81
N PHE A 96 -0.40 -5.68 -8.08
CA PHE A 96 -0.39 -5.57 -6.62
C PHE A 96 0.17 -6.86 -5.96
N TYR A 97 -0.26 -8.04 -6.43
CA TYR A 97 0.31 -9.30 -5.92
C TYR A 97 1.80 -9.43 -6.26
N GLU A 98 2.19 -9.19 -7.50
CA GLU A 98 3.60 -9.23 -7.89
C GLU A 98 4.46 -8.26 -7.06
N PHE A 99 3.94 -7.07 -6.74
CA PHE A 99 4.62 -6.15 -5.83
C PHE A 99 4.92 -6.80 -4.48
N SER A 100 4.02 -7.61 -3.94
CA SER A 100 4.26 -8.32 -2.68
C SER A 100 5.42 -9.30 -2.77
N GLN A 101 5.66 -9.91 -3.93
CA GLN A 101 6.74 -10.86 -4.16
C GLN A 101 8.08 -10.19 -4.50
N GLU A 102 8.04 -9.10 -5.27
CA GLU A 102 9.24 -8.37 -5.70
C GLU A 102 9.76 -7.40 -4.65
N GLN A 103 8.85 -6.84 -3.84
CA GLN A 103 9.14 -5.84 -2.80
C GLN A 103 8.61 -6.29 -1.42
N PRO A 104 8.98 -7.51 -0.95
CA PRO A 104 8.41 -8.09 0.26
C PRO A 104 8.62 -7.22 1.49
N ALA A 105 9.73 -6.50 1.53
CA ALA A 105 10.08 -5.56 2.58
C ALA A 105 9.07 -4.42 2.72
N TYR A 106 8.76 -3.74 1.62
CA TYR A 106 7.76 -2.68 1.60
C TYR A 106 6.37 -3.23 1.84
N PHE A 107 6.03 -4.37 1.23
CA PHE A 107 4.72 -5.00 1.44
C PHE A 107 4.47 -5.32 2.92
N GLU A 108 5.48 -5.87 3.61
CA GLU A 108 5.37 -6.18 5.03
C GLU A 108 5.16 -4.92 5.89
N LEU A 109 5.96 -3.88 5.67
CA LEU A 109 5.83 -2.62 6.39
C LEU A 109 4.51 -1.90 6.12
N MET A 110 4.03 -1.90 4.86
CA MET A 110 2.83 -1.17 4.48
C MET A 110 1.53 -1.87 4.88
N PHE A 111 1.49 -3.22 4.85
CA PHE A 111 0.23 -3.96 4.91
C PHE A 111 0.17 -5.03 6.00
N VAL A 112 1.28 -5.43 6.60
CA VAL A 112 1.34 -6.59 7.51
C VAL A 112 1.73 -6.23 8.93
N ASP A 113 2.71 -5.35 9.12
CA ASP A 113 3.20 -4.97 10.45
C ASP A 113 2.19 -4.05 11.14
N ARG A 114 1.61 -4.54 12.25
CA ARG A 114 0.63 -3.80 13.06
C ARG A 114 1.27 -2.80 14.01
N SER A 115 2.58 -2.86 14.17
CA SER A 115 3.30 -2.01 15.13
C SER A 115 3.68 -0.65 14.56
N VAL A 116 3.54 -0.46 13.26
CA VAL A 116 3.86 0.78 12.55
C VAL A 116 2.81 1.88 12.81
N PRO A 117 3.18 3.15 12.66
CA PRO A 117 2.25 4.26 12.72
C PRO A 117 1.09 4.12 11.72
N ARG A 118 -0.07 4.61 12.11
CA ARG A 118 -1.19 4.73 11.16
C ARG A 118 -0.93 5.86 10.18
N ILE A 119 -1.21 5.59 8.92
CA ILE A 119 -1.25 6.64 7.90
C ILE A 119 -2.51 7.47 8.15
N THR A 120 -2.35 8.76 8.37
CA THR A 120 -3.43 9.72 8.62
C THR A 120 -3.52 10.77 7.51
N GLU A 121 -4.61 11.54 7.48
CA GLU A 121 -4.82 12.60 6.50
C GLU A 121 -3.79 13.73 6.60
N GLU A 122 -3.14 13.89 7.76
CA GLU A 122 -2.09 14.89 7.96
C GLU A 122 -0.73 14.47 7.34
N TRP A 123 -0.59 13.22 6.90
CA TRP A 123 0.63 12.78 6.24
C TRP A 123 0.76 13.39 4.84
N GLU A 124 1.93 13.95 4.51
CA GLU A 124 2.20 14.60 3.21
C GLU A 124 1.94 13.71 1.98
N GLY A 125 2.16 12.38 2.13
CA GLY A 125 1.89 11.38 1.09
C GLY A 125 0.43 10.97 0.95
N PHE A 126 -0.49 11.48 1.79
CA PHE A 126 -1.88 11.01 1.83
C PHE A 126 -2.65 11.33 0.53
N GLU A 127 -2.43 12.49 -0.06
CA GLU A 127 -3.06 12.86 -1.34
C GLU A 127 -2.66 11.91 -2.46
N PHE A 128 -1.38 11.53 -2.52
CA PHE A 128 -0.90 10.56 -3.49
C PHE A 128 -1.55 9.19 -3.30
N LEU A 129 -1.58 8.67 -2.06
CA LEU A 129 -2.26 7.42 -1.74
C LEU A 129 -3.73 7.47 -2.12
N GLN A 130 -4.41 8.56 -1.81
CA GLN A 130 -5.83 8.74 -2.14
C GLN A 130 -6.06 8.74 -3.66
N GLN A 131 -5.17 9.40 -4.42
CA GLN A 131 -5.24 9.39 -5.88
C GLN A 131 -5.04 7.98 -6.46
N MET A 132 -4.08 7.22 -5.94
CA MET A 132 -3.84 5.83 -6.34
C MET A 132 -5.08 4.94 -6.09
N LEU A 133 -5.72 5.08 -4.92
CA LEU A 133 -6.96 4.36 -4.60
C LEU A 133 -8.12 4.79 -5.52
N ASN A 134 -8.26 6.08 -5.81
CA ASN A 134 -9.27 6.59 -6.72
C ASN A 134 -9.07 6.05 -8.14
N ASN A 135 -7.83 5.91 -8.60
CA ASN A 135 -7.51 5.32 -9.90
C ASN A 135 -7.96 3.85 -9.98
N ALA A 136 -7.73 3.07 -8.92
CA ALA A 136 -8.19 1.67 -8.83
C ALA A 136 -9.74 1.58 -8.84
N ILE A 137 -10.42 2.46 -8.09
CA ILE A 137 -11.89 2.54 -8.08
C ILE A 137 -12.42 2.94 -9.45
N ALA A 138 -11.80 3.91 -10.12
CA ALA A 138 -12.18 4.34 -11.46
C ALA A 138 -11.99 3.24 -12.51
N ALA A 139 -10.96 2.38 -12.37
CA ALA A 139 -10.79 1.22 -13.23
C ALA A 139 -11.96 0.23 -13.09
N ILE A 140 -12.41 -0.04 -11.87
CA ILE A 140 -13.57 -0.89 -11.61
C ILE A 140 -14.85 -0.24 -12.16
N GLN A 141 -15.03 1.08 -11.99
CA GLN A 141 -16.18 1.80 -12.53
C GLN A 141 -16.24 1.67 -14.07
N ARG A 142 -15.10 1.82 -14.76
CA ARG A 142 -15.04 1.61 -16.22
C ARG A 142 -15.47 0.18 -16.60
N ALA A 143 -15.12 -0.83 -15.83
CA ALA A 143 -15.56 -2.20 -16.07
C ALA A 143 -17.06 -2.40 -15.83
N ILE A 144 -17.67 -1.69 -14.87
CA ILE A 144 -19.12 -1.65 -14.65
C ILE A 144 -19.81 -0.96 -15.84
N ASP A 145 -19.30 0.17 -16.29
CA ASP A 145 -19.87 0.94 -17.41
C ASP A 145 -19.82 0.16 -18.73
N ALA A 146 -18.78 -0.64 -18.92
CA ALA A 146 -18.60 -1.56 -20.06
C ALA A 146 -19.48 -2.82 -19.96
N GLY A 147 -20.19 -3.05 -18.84
CA GLY A 147 -21.02 -4.21 -18.62
C GLY A 147 -20.27 -5.49 -18.21
N ALA A 148 -18.97 -5.39 -17.88
CA ALA A 148 -18.18 -6.51 -17.38
C ALA A 148 -18.52 -6.88 -15.92
N PHE A 149 -19.03 -5.91 -15.16
CA PHE A 149 -19.61 -6.09 -13.83
C PHE A 149 -21.06 -5.58 -13.78
N PRO A 150 -21.89 -6.10 -12.86
CA PRO A 150 -23.26 -5.62 -12.68
C PRO A 150 -23.32 -4.13 -12.32
N LYS A 151 -24.31 -3.43 -12.86
CA LYS A 151 -24.54 -1.99 -12.54
C LYS A 151 -24.81 -1.72 -11.06
N SER A 152 -25.27 -2.74 -10.32
CA SER A 152 -25.53 -2.67 -8.87
C SER A 152 -24.26 -2.80 -8.02
N LEU A 153 -23.13 -3.18 -8.61
CA LEU A 153 -21.87 -3.34 -7.88
C LEU A 153 -21.35 -2.00 -7.41
N ASN A 154 -21.07 -1.89 -6.10
CA ASN A 154 -20.39 -0.73 -5.54
C ASN A 154 -18.88 -0.83 -5.84
N PRO A 155 -18.27 0.09 -6.61
CA PRO A 155 -16.87 0.01 -7.00
C PRO A 155 -15.91 0.11 -5.82
N ASN A 156 -16.26 0.84 -4.76
CA ASN A 156 -15.46 0.92 -3.53
C ASN A 156 -15.45 -0.43 -2.78
N ALA A 157 -16.63 -1.09 -2.68
CA ALA A 157 -16.71 -2.41 -2.07
C ALA A 157 -15.92 -3.45 -2.88
N ALA A 158 -16.02 -3.40 -4.21
CA ALA A 158 -15.26 -4.28 -5.10
C ALA A 158 -13.76 -4.08 -4.97
N MET A 159 -13.29 -2.84 -4.88
CA MET A 159 -11.88 -2.51 -4.64
C MET A 159 -11.40 -3.16 -3.33
N HIS A 160 -12.13 -3.02 -2.22
CA HIS A 160 -11.76 -3.63 -0.95
C HIS A 160 -11.78 -5.15 -0.99
N MET A 161 -12.72 -5.77 -1.73
CA MET A 161 -12.77 -7.22 -1.90
C MET A 161 -11.56 -7.75 -2.66
N LEU A 162 -11.18 -7.09 -3.75
CA LEU A 162 -9.99 -7.45 -4.54
C LEU A 162 -8.71 -7.27 -3.72
N TRP A 163 -8.62 -6.17 -2.98
CA TRP A 163 -7.50 -5.91 -2.08
C TRP A 163 -7.40 -6.98 -0.99
N ALA A 164 -8.49 -7.27 -0.27
CA ALA A 164 -8.53 -8.27 0.79
C ALA A 164 -8.20 -9.68 0.25
N ALA A 165 -8.68 -10.01 -0.95
CA ALA A 165 -8.40 -11.28 -1.59
C ALA A 165 -6.91 -11.50 -1.86
N LEU A 166 -6.18 -10.47 -2.30
CA LEU A 166 -4.76 -10.60 -2.67
C LEU A 166 -3.79 -10.31 -1.51
N ILE A 167 -4.21 -9.63 -0.46
CA ILE A 167 -3.43 -9.54 0.80
C ILE A 167 -3.14 -10.96 1.33
N GLY A 168 -4.12 -11.87 1.29
CA GLY A 168 -3.95 -13.25 1.74
C GLY A 168 -2.77 -13.96 1.05
N PRO A 169 -2.82 -14.17 -0.26
CA PRO A 169 -1.70 -14.76 -1.02
C PRO A 169 -0.38 -14.01 -0.85
N GLY A 170 -0.39 -12.67 -0.83
CA GLY A 170 0.80 -11.86 -0.60
C GLY A 170 1.45 -12.17 0.76
N VAL A 171 0.68 -12.21 1.84
CA VAL A 171 1.20 -12.54 3.19
C VAL A 171 1.69 -13.99 3.25
N ILE A 172 0.95 -14.93 2.63
CA ILE A 172 1.34 -16.34 2.59
C ILE A 172 2.67 -16.49 1.87
N GLY A 173 2.86 -15.81 0.72
CA GLY A 173 4.10 -15.83 -0.06
C GLY A 173 5.29 -15.24 0.71
N VAL A 174 5.17 -14.02 1.23
CA VAL A 174 6.22 -13.34 2.00
C VAL A 174 6.64 -14.14 3.24
N ARG A 175 5.71 -14.83 3.88
CA ARG A 175 5.97 -15.64 5.09
C ARG A 175 6.28 -17.10 4.80
N HIS A 176 6.37 -17.52 3.53
CA HIS A 176 6.63 -18.91 3.13
C HIS A 176 5.75 -19.93 3.86
N ARG A 177 4.42 -19.69 3.88
CA ARG A 177 3.44 -20.46 4.67
C ARG A 177 2.87 -21.67 3.96
N LEU A 178 3.12 -21.84 2.66
CA LEU A 178 2.71 -23.03 1.92
C LEU A 178 3.72 -24.18 2.11
N ALA A 179 3.27 -25.40 1.85
CA ALA A 179 4.15 -26.56 1.87
C ALA A 179 5.18 -26.50 0.73
N SER A 180 6.29 -27.22 0.90
CA SER A 180 7.33 -27.29 -0.13
C SER A 180 6.76 -27.84 -1.44
N GLY A 181 6.89 -27.09 -2.52
CA GLY A 181 6.39 -27.47 -3.86
C GLY A 181 5.01 -26.92 -4.22
N GLU A 182 4.33 -26.23 -3.31
CA GLU A 182 3.10 -25.50 -3.64
C GLU A 182 3.40 -24.18 -4.37
N ASP A 183 2.58 -23.87 -5.39
CA ASP A 183 2.74 -22.70 -6.25
C ASP A 183 1.95 -21.52 -5.71
N TYR A 184 2.66 -20.52 -5.14
CA TYR A 184 2.08 -19.29 -4.61
C TYR A 184 1.39 -18.45 -5.69
N ASP A 185 1.95 -18.44 -6.90
CA ASP A 185 1.39 -17.69 -8.03
C ASP A 185 0.10 -18.34 -8.53
N ALA A 186 0.05 -19.67 -8.58
CA ALA A 186 -1.17 -20.38 -8.92
C ALA A 186 -2.28 -20.08 -7.92
N LEU A 187 -1.99 -20.13 -6.61
CA LEU A 187 -2.95 -19.75 -5.57
C LEU A 187 -3.46 -18.32 -5.76
N ALA A 188 -2.56 -17.36 -6.00
CA ALA A 188 -2.94 -15.96 -6.18
C ALA A 188 -3.80 -15.75 -7.44
N ARG A 189 -3.48 -16.45 -8.56
CA ARG A 189 -4.28 -16.40 -9.79
C ARG A 189 -5.68 -16.94 -9.56
N ASP A 190 -5.80 -18.07 -8.87
CA ASP A 190 -7.10 -18.70 -8.59
C ASP A 190 -7.95 -17.83 -7.65
N VAL A 191 -7.34 -17.23 -6.62
CA VAL A 191 -8.03 -16.31 -5.71
C VAL A 191 -8.52 -15.06 -6.45
N LEU A 192 -7.68 -14.47 -7.31
CA LEU A 192 -8.06 -13.32 -8.13
C LEU A 192 -9.18 -13.67 -9.09
N ALA A 193 -9.06 -14.80 -9.80
CA ALA A 193 -10.07 -15.28 -10.75
C ALA A 193 -11.40 -15.55 -10.06
N ALA A 194 -11.40 -16.25 -8.93
CA ALA A 194 -12.61 -16.54 -8.14
C ALA A 194 -13.27 -15.24 -7.62
N THR A 195 -12.48 -14.27 -7.16
CA THR A 195 -13.00 -12.98 -6.70
C THR A 195 -13.66 -12.22 -7.84
N ILE A 196 -12.99 -12.09 -8.99
CA ILE A 196 -13.56 -11.44 -10.17
C ILE A 196 -14.82 -12.15 -10.65
N ALA A 197 -14.84 -13.49 -10.72
CA ALA A 197 -16.01 -14.25 -11.10
C ALA A 197 -17.20 -14.04 -10.13
N GLY A 198 -16.93 -13.96 -8.83
CA GLY A 198 -17.93 -13.63 -7.82
C GLY A 198 -18.52 -12.22 -8.03
N LEU A 199 -17.67 -11.23 -8.31
CA LEU A 199 -18.11 -9.85 -8.60
C LEU A 199 -18.94 -9.78 -9.89
N GLN A 200 -18.59 -10.54 -10.93
CA GLN A 200 -19.34 -10.66 -12.19
C GLN A 200 -20.71 -11.34 -11.99
N ALA A 201 -20.78 -12.33 -11.11
CA ALA A 201 -22.04 -13.01 -10.77
C ALA A 201 -22.99 -12.13 -9.93
N GLY A 202 -22.57 -10.96 -9.48
CA GLY A 202 -23.41 -10.02 -8.74
C GLY A 202 -23.56 -10.41 -7.26
N VAL A 203 -22.48 -10.84 -6.61
CA VAL A 203 -22.47 -11.07 -5.16
C VAL A 203 -22.93 -9.82 -4.42
N ILE A 204 -23.97 -9.97 -3.60
CA ILE A 204 -24.48 -8.88 -2.76
C ILE A 204 -23.45 -8.61 -1.66
N THR A 205 -22.83 -7.44 -1.70
CA THR A 205 -21.91 -7.01 -0.66
C THR A 205 -22.69 -6.28 0.44
N THR A 206 -22.59 -6.75 1.68
CA THR A 206 -23.11 -6.03 2.85
C THR A 206 -22.10 -5.03 3.40
N PHE A 207 -20.86 -5.08 2.89
CA PHE A 207 -19.79 -4.16 3.26
C PHE A 207 -20.11 -2.77 2.70
N VAL A 208 -20.28 -1.80 3.60
CA VAL A 208 -20.39 -0.38 3.24
C VAL A 208 -18.99 0.22 3.47
N SER A 209 -18.28 0.47 2.36
CA SER A 209 -17.07 1.28 2.43
C SER A 209 -17.48 2.67 2.91
N CYS A 210 -17.04 3.07 4.09
CA CYS A 210 -17.02 4.49 4.41
C CYS A 210 -16.10 5.11 3.37
N LYS A 211 -16.65 5.83 2.39
CA LYS A 211 -15.87 6.59 1.43
C LYS A 211 -14.73 7.24 2.21
N PHE A 212 -13.52 7.21 1.69
CA PHE A 212 -12.60 8.32 1.90
C PHE A 212 -13.33 9.50 1.25
N SER A 213 -14.13 10.19 2.04
CA SER A 213 -15.27 10.94 1.53
C SER A 213 -14.80 12.30 1.04
N GLU A 214 -15.23 12.68 -0.17
CA GLU A 214 -15.42 14.10 -0.52
C GLU A 214 -16.15 14.90 0.58
N ALA A 215 -16.89 14.26 1.50
CA ALA A 215 -17.54 14.88 2.65
C ALA A 215 -16.57 15.21 3.81
N ALA A 216 -15.43 14.56 3.95
CA ALA A 216 -14.40 14.95 4.92
C ALA A 216 -13.69 16.24 4.48
N ILE A 217 -13.58 16.47 3.16
CA ILE A 217 -13.06 17.73 2.59
C ILE A 217 -14.08 18.87 2.76
N ALA A 218 -15.36 18.56 2.92
CA ALA A 218 -16.46 19.56 3.01
C ALA A 218 -16.94 19.88 4.45
N GLY A 219 -16.31 19.35 5.49
CA GLY A 219 -16.65 19.67 6.90
C GLY A 219 -18.06 19.23 7.33
N ALA A 220 -18.64 18.21 6.70
CA ALA A 220 -19.97 17.72 7.07
C ALA A 220 -19.92 16.83 8.35
N PRO A 221 -20.87 16.98 9.29
CA PRO A 221 -20.86 16.22 10.53
C PRO A 221 -21.10 14.73 10.24
N VAL A 222 -20.26 13.88 10.88
CA VAL A 222 -20.39 12.42 10.85
C VAL A 222 -21.78 12.01 11.36
N PRO A 223 -22.56 11.18 10.64
CA PRO A 223 -23.86 10.74 11.13
C PRO A 223 -23.71 9.98 12.44
N ALA A 224 -24.46 10.41 13.45
CA ALA A 224 -24.54 9.80 14.77
C ALA A 224 -25.11 8.37 14.64
N GLY A 225 -24.26 7.34 14.69
CA GLY A 225 -24.70 5.95 14.61
C GLY A 225 -23.62 4.89 14.67
N VAL A 226 -22.35 5.24 14.50
CA VAL A 226 -21.27 4.25 14.61
C VAL A 226 -20.74 4.25 16.04
N ARG A 227 -21.20 3.29 16.87
CA ARG A 227 -20.64 3.06 18.22
C ARG A 227 -19.18 2.63 18.05
N ARG A 228 -18.27 3.43 18.57
CA ARG A 228 -16.89 3.03 18.80
C ARG A 228 -16.91 1.93 19.86
N HIS A 229 -16.49 0.73 19.51
CA HIS A 229 -16.09 -0.25 20.51
C HIS A 229 -14.72 0.18 21.05
N GLU A 230 -14.74 0.89 22.19
CA GLU A 230 -13.59 1.02 23.08
C GLU A 230 -13.49 -0.27 23.89
N SER A 231 -12.39 -0.98 23.74
CA SER A 231 -11.80 -1.88 24.75
C SER A 231 -10.39 -2.26 24.30
#